data_d519b2692bdaba147a2d294de199aa9c
#
_entry.id   d519b2692bdaba147a2d294de199aa9c
#
_cell.length_a   1.000
_cell.length_b   1.000
_cell.length_c   1.000
_cell.angle_alpha   90.00
_cell.angle_beta   90.00
_cell.angle_gamma   90.00
#
_symmetry.space_group_name_H-M   'P 1'
#
loop_
_entity.id
_entity.type
_entity.pdbx_description
1 polymer ?
#
loop_
_entity_poly.entity_id
_entity_poly.type
_entity_poly.pdbx_seq_one_letter_code
_entity_poly.pdbx_strand_id
1 'polypeptide(L)'
;MFIEWLIQFGPITGFFLVFEASGQNFFAATAILMAMIIVATACSWYRSRAVAWFPLWSAAFILSFGGVTLYYTDPKWLILKDTIYDGLFGLMILLGLAMRKNVLRKFFTPLFALTDRGWHVLAVRWALFFLGSALLNEFVRRAVSPETWVHYKVLSTIVLIAFGLYQLRLTGRERLEMEANRLGMRTNKS
;
A
#
# COMPACT_ATOMS: atom_id res chain seq x y z
N MET A 1 -0.14 -8.89 -23.63
CA MET A 1 1.16 -8.84 -22.92
C MET A 1 1.74 -7.43 -22.93
N PHE A 2 2.14 -6.80 -24.06
CA PHE A 2 2.72 -5.44 -24.08
C PHE A 2 1.81 -4.34 -23.49
N ILE A 3 0.52 -4.33 -23.86
CA ILE A 3 -0.46 -3.34 -23.37
C ILE A 3 -0.73 -3.50 -21.87
N GLU A 4 -0.71 -4.71 -21.34
CA GLU A 4 -0.87 -4.97 -19.90
C GLU A 4 0.30 -4.42 -19.08
N TRP A 5 1.52 -4.58 -19.62
CA TRP A 5 2.72 -3.96 -19.05
C TRP A 5 2.61 -2.42 -19.06
N LEU A 6 2.12 -1.85 -20.13
CA LEU A 6 1.95 -0.40 -20.27
C LEU A 6 0.89 0.15 -19.31
N ILE A 7 -0.21 -0.56 -19.11
CA ILE A 7 -1.24 -0.21 -18.12
C ILE A 7 -0.69 -0.32 -16.70
N GLN A 8 0.13 -1.32 -16.42
CA GLN A 8 0.62 -1.64 -15.07
C GLN A 8 1.81 -0.77 -14.64
N PHE A 9 2.75 -0.54 -15.53
CA PHE A 9 3.99 0.20 -15.24
C PHE A 9 4.04 1.61 -15.85
N GLY A 10 3.20 1.89 -16.85
CA GLY A 10 3.13 3.19 -17.52
C GLY A 10 3.00 4.37 -16.56
N PRO A 11 2.06 4.35 -15.58
CA PRO A 11 1.89 5.46 -14.65
C PRO A 11 3.16 5.76 -13.83
N ILE A 12 3.84 4.73 -13.35
CA ILE A 12 5.08 4.87 -12.57
C ILE A 12 6.22 5.39 -13.46
N THR A 13 6.36 4.83 -14.66
CA THR A 13 7.36 5.29 -15.63
C THR A 13 7.12 6.74 -16.03
N GLY A 14 5.86 7.11 -16.31
CA GLY A 14 5.47 8.49 -16.61
C GLY A 14 5.79 9.47 -15.49
N PHE A 15 5.57 9.07 -14.24
CA PHE A 15 5.95 9.87 -13.08
C PHE A 15 7.45 10.18 -13.08
N PHE A 16 8.31 9.17 -13.22
CA PHE A 16 9.76 9.36 -13.19
C PHE A 16 10.26 10.19 -14.38
N LEU A 17 9.73 9.96 -15.58
CA LEU A 17 10.11 10.73 -16.78
C LEU A 17 9.77 12.21 -16.62
N VAL A 18 8.57 12.53 -16.11
CA VAL A 18 8.18 13.92 -15.90
C VAL A 18 8.93 14.53 -14.72
N PHE A 19 9.19 13.77 -13.67
CA PHE A 19 9.97 14.23 -12.53
C PHE A 19 11.38 14.68 -12.95
N GLU A 20 12.08 13.88 -13.74
CA GLU A 20 13.39 14.26 -14.27
C GLU A 20 13.30 15.39 -15.29
N ALA A 21 12.37 15.33 -16.26
CA ALA A 21 12.24 16.32 -17.32
C ALA A 21 11.81 17.71 -16.82
N SER A 22 11.08 17.78 -15.70
CA SER A 22 10.60 19.03 -15.10
C SER A 22 11.54 19.66 -14.06
N GLY A 23 12.79 19.18 -13.99
CA GLY A 23 13.75 19.65 -12.98
C GLY A 23 13.36 19.26 -11.56
N GLN A 24 12.91 18.01 -11.37
CA GLN A 24 12.48 17.42 -10.10
C GLN A 24 11.21 18.05 -9.51
N ASN A 25 10.32 18.55 -10.36
CA ASN A 25 9.04 19.10 -9.93
C ASN A 25 8.07 17.97 -9.54
N PHE A 26 7.99 17.71 -8.23
CA PHE A 26 7.15 16.66 -7.67
C PHE A 26 5.65 16.85 -7.97
N PHE A 27 5.16 18.09 -8.03
CA PHE A 27 3.76 18.39 -8.30
C PHE A 27 3.38 18.04 -9.73
N ALA A 28 4.22 18.42 -10.71
CA ALA A 28 4.00 18.07 -12.11
C ALA A 28 4.02 16.56 -12.33
N ALA A 29 5.00 15.87 -11.74
CA ALA A 29 5.10 14.42 -11.81
C ALA A 29 3.88 13.72 -11.18
N THR A 30 3.39 14.21 -10.02
CA THR A 30 2.19 13.67 -9.36
C THR A 30 0.93 13.89 -10.21
N ALA A 31 0.77 15.05 -10.83
CA ALA A 31 -0.37 15.31 -11.71
C ALA A 31 -0.40 14.36 -12.91
N ILE A 32 0.74 14.11 -13.55
CA ILE A 32 0.87 13.14 -14.65
C ILE A 32 0.60 11.71 -14.17
N LEU A 33 1.12 11.32 -13.01
CA LEU A 33 0.83 10.02 -12.40
C LEU A 33 -0.67 9.81 -12.24
N MET A 34 -1.39 10.80 -11.69
CA MET A 34 -2.84 10.76 -11.50
C MET A 34 -3.58 10.62 -12.84
N ALA A 35 -3.22 11.42 -13.84
CA ALA A 35 -3.81 11.36 -15.18
C ALA A 35 -3.61 9.97 -15.82
N MET A 36 -2.40 9.44 -15.75
CA MET A 36 -2.07 8.12 -16.30
C MET A 36 -2.78 6.98 -15.57
N ILE A 37 -2.99 7.07 -14.25
CA ILE A 37 -3.76 6.08 -13.48
C ILE A 37 -5.24 6.10 -13.90
N ILE A 38 -5.83 7.27 -14.12
CA ILE A 38 -7.20 7.39 -14.62
C ILE A 38 -7.32 6.70 -15.98
N VAL A 39 -6.42 7.01 -16.91
CA VAL A 39 -6.41 6.41 -18.26
C VAL A 39 -6.18 4.90 -18.18
N ALA A 40 -5.20 4.44 -17.40
CA ALA A 40 -4.90 3.02 -17.23
C ALA A 40 -6.10 2.24 -16.64
N THR A 41 -6.77 2.82 -15.65
CA THR A 41 -7.95 2.22 -15.01
C THR A 41 -9.13 2.16 -15.99
N ALA A 42 -9.37 3.24 -16.74
CA ALA A 42 -10.42 3.28 -17.77
C ALA A 42 -10.16 2.28 -18.90
N CYS A 43 -8.92 2.18 -19.40
CA CYS A 43 -8.52 1.21 -20.40
C CYS A 43 -8.68 -0.24 -19.91
N SER A 44 -8.28 -0.50 -18.66
CA SER A 44 -8.44 -1.82 -18.04
C SER A 44 -9.90 -2.21 -17.93
N TRP A 45 -10.76 -1.27 -17.49
CA TRP A 45 -12.21 -1.54 -17.39
C TRP A 45 -12.87 -1.78 -18.76
N TYR A 46 -12.56 -0.95 -19.75
CA TYR A 46 -13.09 -1.10 -21.09
C TYR A 46 -12.75 -2.46 -21.72
N ARG A 47 -11.52 -2.94 -21.45
CA ARG A 47 -11.00 -4.16 -22.04
C ARG A 47 -11.47 -5.44 -21.34
N SER A 48 -11.49 -5.48 -20.02
CA SER A 48 -11.80 -6.68 -19.24
C SER A 48 -13.30 -6.85 -18.95
N ARG A 49 -14.09 -5.81 -19.08
CA ARG A 49 -15.50 -5.70 -18.64
C ARG A 49 -15.76 -6.27 -17.24
N ALA A 50 -14.71 -6.58 -16.49
CA ALA A 50 -14.75 -7.04 -15.13
C ALA A 50 -14.17 -5.94 -14.23
N VAL A 51 -14.85 -5.63 -13.12
CA VAL A 51 -14.36 -4.66 -12.15
C VAL A 51 -13.22 -5.31 -11.37
N ALA A 52 -11.99 -4.97 -11.74
CA ALA A 52 -10.81 -5.33 -10.95
C ALA A 52 -10.77 -4.43 -9.70
N TRP A 53 -11.32 -4.90 -8.60
CA TRP A 53 -11.48 -4.13 -7.36
C TRP A 53 -10.15 -3.58 -6.83
N PHE A 54 -9.05 -4.33 -6.96
CA PHE A 54 -7.75 -3.91 -6.45
C PHE A 54 -7.17 -2.70 -7.20
N PRO A 55 -7.08 -2.67 -8.55
CA PRO A 55 -6.69 -1.48 -9.30
C PRO A 55 -7.60 -0.28 -9.05
N LEU A 56 -8.91 -0.49 -8.92
CA LEU A 56 -9.86 0.59 -8.67
C LEU A 56 -9.65 1.23 -7.30
N TRP A 57 -9.45 0.44 -6.24
CA TRP A 57 -9.13 0.96 -4.91
C TRP A 57 -7.77 1.64 -4.88
N SER A 58 -6.77 1.08 -5.55
CA SER A 58 -5.44 1.70 -5.67
C SER A 58 -5.52 3.03 -6.40
N ALA A 59 -6.27 3.10 -7.49
CA ALA A 59 -6.50 4.34 -8.22
C ALA A 59 -7.22 5.39 -7.37
N ALA A 60 -8.34 5.02 -6.71
CA ALA A 60 -9.09 5.91 -5.83
C ALA A 60 -8.20 6.47 -4.70
N PHE A 61 -7.36 5.61 -4.15
CA PHE A 61 -6.40 5.97 -3.11
C PHE A 61 -5.37 6.99 -3.61
N ILE A 62 -4.68 6.69 -4.71
CA ILE A 62 -3.65 7.56 -5.28
C ILE A 62 -4.27 8.91 -5.72
N LEU A 63 -5.47 8.89 -6.31
CA LEU A 63 -6.17 10.10 -6.74
C LEU A 63 -6.58 10.98 -5.57
N SER A 64 -7.13 10.39 -4.50
CA SER A 64 -7.53 11.13 -3.31
C SER A 64 -6.35 11.83 -2.66
N PHE A 65 -5.25 11.13 -2.49
CA PHE A 65 -4.08 11.66 -1.77
C PHE A 65 -3.14 12.46 -2.66
N GLY A 66 -3.02 12.11 -3.93
CA GLY A 66 -2.37 12.96 -4.93
C GLY A 66 -3.09 14.31 -5.04
N GLY A 67 -4.43 14.30 -5.07
CA GLY A 67 -5.24 15.52 -5.07
C GLY A 67 -5.03 16.40 -3.84
N VAL A 68 -5.03 15.80 -2.65
CA VAL A 68 -4.71 16.52 -1.40
C VAL A 68 -3.29 17.07 -1.43
N THR A 69 -2.31 16.31 -1.93
CA THR A 69 -0.91 16.77 -2.04
C THR A 69 -0.77 17.94 -3.03
N LEU A 70 -1.53 17.94 -4.12
CA LEU A 70 -1.53 19.04 -5.11
C LEU A 70 -2.24 20.28 -4.58
N TYR A 71 -3.27 20.13 -3.75
CA TYR A 71 -4.06 21.23 -3.22
C TYR A 71 -3.39 21.94 -2.03
N TYR A 72 -2.79 21.15 -1.12
CA TYR A 72 -2.12 21.67 0.06
C TYR A 72 -0.59 21.65 -0.14
N THR A 73 -0.01 22.80 -0.43
CA THR A 73 1.45 22.98 -0.56
C THR A 73 2.19 23.04 0.79
N ASP A 74 1.47 22.97 1.92
CA ASP A 74 2.07 23.01 3.27
C ASP A 74 2.65 21.64 3.66
N PRO A 75 3.93 21.56 4.07
CA PRO A 75 4.57 20.32 4.53
C PRO A 75 3.81 19.57 5.64
N LYS A 76 3.06 20.30 6.47
CA LYS A 76 2.25 19.70 7.56
C LYS A 76 1.19 18.74 7.07
N TRP A 77 0.58 19.03 5.92
CA TRP A 77 -0.42 18.16 5.29
C TRP A 77 0.22 16.92 4.68
N LEU A 78 1.42 17.09 4.11
CA LEU A 78 2.19 15.98 3.58
C LEU A 78 2.54 14.96 4.67
N ILE A 79 2.87 15.45 5.87
CA ILE A 79 3.18 14.62 7.04
C ILE A 79 1.92 13.96 7.61
N LEU A 80 0.82 14.71 7.68
CA LEU A 80 -0.46 14.22 8.22
C LEU A 80 -1.05 13.06 7.40
N LYS A 81 -0.82 13.05 6.08
CA LYS A 81 -1.31 11.95 5.23
C LYS A 81 -0.85 10.59 5.73
N ASP A 82 0.39 10.46 6.21
CA ASP A 82 0.93 9.18 6.66
C ASP A 82 0.20 8.68 7.92
N THR A 83 -0.14 9.58 8.85
CA THR A 83 -1.00 9.25 10.01
C THR A 83 -2.37 8.76 9.55
N ILE A 84 -2.98 9.44 8.58
CA ILE A 84 -4.30 9.07 8.04
C ILE A 84 -4.24 7.72 7.34
N TYR A 85 -3.22 7.48 6.52
CA TYR A 85 -3.05 6.20 5.81
C TYR A 85 -2.91 5.03 6.77
N ASP A 86 -1.93 5.10 7.65
CA ASP A 86 -1.66 4.03 8.60
C ASP A 86 -2.89 3.80 9.50
N GLY A 87 -3.53 4.89 9.97
CA GLY A 87 -4.75 4.80 10.78
C GLY A 87 -5.90 4.13 10.03
N LEU A 88 -6.17 4.53 8.79
CA LEU A 88 -7.24 3.94 7.98
C LEU A 88 -6.98 2.47 7.65
N PHE A 89 -5.73 2.11 7.30
CA PHE A 89 -5.38 0.71 7.05
C PHE A 89 -5.54 -0.14 8.30
N GLY A 90 -5.01 0.32 9.43
CA GLY A 90 -5.16 -0.38 10.69
C GLY A 90 -6.61 -0.58 11.10
N LEU A 91 -7.42 0.48 11.02
CA LEU A 91 -8.86 0.43 11.32
C LEU A 91 -9.62 -0.47 10.34
N MET A 92 -9.34 -0.41 9.04
CA MET A 92 -9.98 -1.25 8.04
C MET A 92 -9.72 -2.74 8.32
N ILE A 93 -8.50 -3.12 8.70
CA ILE A 93 -8.17 -4.49 9.04
C ILE A 93 -8.91 -4.90 10.32
N LEU A 94 -8.93 -4.07 11.38
CA LEU A 94 -9.63 -4.38 12.63
C LEU A 94 -11.14 -4.49 12.44
N LEU A 95 -11.75 -3.56 11.73
CA LEU A 95 -13.18 -3.61 11.43
C LEU A 95 -13.53 -4.85 10.61
N GLY A 96 -12.67 -5.19 9.63
CA GLY A 96 -12.82 -6.43 8.87
C GLY A 96 -12.81 -7.67 9.78
N LEU A 97 -11.87 -7.74 10.74
CA LEU A 97 -11.82 -8.82 11.72
C LEU A 97 -13.04 -8.85 12.64
N ALA A 98 -13.50 -7.68 13.13
CA ALA A 98 -14.71 -7.57 13.96
C ALA A 98 -15.96 -8.05 13.21
N MET A 99 -16.03 -7.80 11.90
CA MET A 99 -17.10 -8.28 11.02
C MET A 99 -16.90 -9.74 10.55
N ARG A 100 -15.94 -10.48 11.13
CA ARG A 100 -15.54 -11.84 10.72
C ARG A 100 -15.11 -11.94 9.24
N LYS A 101 -14.68 -10.83 8.65
CA LYS A 101 -14.18 -10.75 7.28
C LYS A 101 -12.69 -10.39 7.33
N ASN A 102 -11.82 -11.36 7.09
CA ASN A 102 -10.39 -11.08 7.06
C ASN A 102 -10.01 -10.39 5.75
N VAL A 103 -9.82 -9.08 5.82
CA VAL A 103 -9.49 -8.22 4.67
C VAL A 103 -8.13 -8.62 4.08
N LEU A 104 -7.12 -8.85 4.92
CA LEU A 104 -5.80 -9.27 4.45
C LEU A 104 -5.88 -10.58 3.65
N ARG A 105 -6.61 -11.57 4.15
CA ARG A 105 -6.82 -12.84 3.44
C ARG A 105 -7.40 -12.59 2.05
N LYS A 106 -8.42 -11.75 1.94
CA LYS A 106 -9.08 -11.46 0.66
C LYS A 106 -8.12 -10.90 -0.39
N PHE A 107 -7.19 -10.04 0.03
CA PHE A 107 -6.23 -9.42 -0.88
C PHE A 107 -4.99 -10.29 -1.16
N PHE A 108 -4.52 -11.04 -0.17
CA PHE A 108 -3.24 -11.75 -0.25
C PHE A 108 -3.35 -13.28 -0.45
N THR A 109 -4.56 -13.83 -0.54
CA THR A 109 -4.77 -15.25 -0.90
C THR A 109 -4.08 -15.67 -2.21
N PRO A 110 -3.98 -14.82 -3.25
CA PRO A 110 -3.23 -15.21 -4.45
C PRO A 110 -1.72 -15.39 -4.21
N LEU A 111 -1.17 -14.72 -3.21
CA LEU A 111 0.27 -14.74 -2.89
C LEU A 111 0.62 -15.76 -1.80
N PHE A 112 -0.27 -15.95 -0.83
CA PHE A 112 -0.01 -16.80 0.34
C PHE A 112 -1.11 -17.85 0.52
N ALA A 113 -0.72 -19.03 0.96
CA ALA A 113 -1.63 -20.10 1.38
C ALA A 113 -1.38 -20.42 2.84
N LEU A 114 -2.22 -19.87 3.73
CA LEU A 114 -2.10 -19.96 5.19
C LEU A 114 -3.35 -20.60 5.79
N THR A 115 -3.17 -21.15 7.01
CA THR A 115 -4.27 -21.60 7.84
C THR A 115 -5.20 -20.46 8.24
N ASP A 116 -6.42 -20.73 8.66
CA ASP A 116 -7.35 -19.69 9.15
C ASP A 116 -6.77 -18.94 10.36
N ARG A 117 -6.06 -19.67 11.24
CA ARG A 117 -5.33 -19.08 12.37
C ARG A 117 -4.22 -18.18 11.88
N GLY A 118 -3.43 -18.62 10.89
CA GLY A 118 -2.34 -17.83 10.30
C GLY A 118 -2.84 -16.50 9.72
N TRP A 119 -3.94 -16.53 8.98
CA TRP A 119 -4.58 -15.33 8.47
C TRP A 119 -5.08 -14.39 9.56
N HIS A 120 -5.67 -14.93 10.63
CA HIS A 120 -6.15 -14.11 11.74
C HIS A 120 -5.01 -13.43 12.48
N VAL A 121 -3.97 -14.18 12.88
CA VAL A 121 -2.82 -13.63 13.59
C VAL A 121 -2.06 -12.61 12.74
N LEU A 122 -1.88 -12.89 11.44
CA LEU A 122 -1.25 -11.96 10.51
C LEU A 122 -2.02 -10.64 10.43
N ALA A 123 -3.35 -10.71 10.32
CA ALA A 123 -4.20 -9.53 10.24
C ALA A 123 -4.15 -8.70 11.54
N VAL A 124 -4.22 -9.33 12.71
CA VAL A 124 -4.10 -8.62 14.00
C VAL A 124 -2.75 -7.92 14.11
N ARG A 125 -1.65 -8.60 13.76
CA ARG A 125 -0.30 -8.01 13.82
C ARG A 125 -0.16 -6.79 12.91
N TRP A 126 -0.63 -6.88 11.67
CA TRP A 126 -0.59 -5.76 10.74
C TRP A 126 -1.49 -4.60 11.18
N ALA A 127 -2.68 -4.89 11.70
CA ALA A 127 -3.57 -3.86 12.23
C ALA A 127 -2.92 -3.07 13.38
N LEU A 128 -2.34 -3.79 14.35
CA LEU A 128 -1.64 -3.16 15.48
C LEU A 128 -0.40 -2.39 15.03
N PHE A 129 0.35 -2.91 14.06
CA PHE A 129 1.50 -2.22 13.50
C PHE A 129 1.09 -0.89 12.86
N PHE A 130 0.09 -0.88 11.98
CA PHE A 130 -0.37 0.34 11.32
C PHE A 130 -0.96 1.34 12.31
N LEU A 131 -1.76 0.92 13.28
CA LEU A 131 -2.28 1.83 14.30
C LEU A 131 -1.18 2.40 15.19
N GLY A 132 -0.20 1.57 15.59
CA GLY A 132 0.97 2.02 16.31
C GLY A 132 1.81 3.01 15.51
N SER A 133 2.02 2.75 14.21
CA SER A 133 2.70 3.66 13.28
C SER A 133 1.96 5.00 13.16
N ALA A 134 0.63 4.98 13.03
CA ALA A 134 -0.18 6.20 12.95
C ALA A 134 -0.06 7.04 14.22
N LEU A 135 -0.16 6.42 15.39
CA LEU A 135 0.00 7.11 16.69
C LEU A 135 1.40 7.68 16.85
N LEU A 136 2.43 6.90 16.50
CA LEU A 136 3.82 7.34 16.59
C LEU A 136 4.10 8.48 15.61
N ASN A 137 3.63 8.39 14.37
CA ASN A 137 3.78 9.45 13.38
C ASN A 137 3.11 10.75 13.84
N GLU A 138 1.90 10.66 14.43
CA GLU A 138 1.19 11.83 14.95
C GLU A 138 1.95 12.48 16.13
N PHE A 139 2.52 11.66 17.02
CA PHE A 139 3.35 12.15 18.12
C PHE A 139 4.61 12.86 17.58
N VAL A 140 5.35 12.21 16.69
CA VAL A 140 6.58 12.76 16.10
C VAL A 140 6.27 14.04 15.32
N ARG A 141 5.20 14.07 14.52
CA ARG A 141 4.77 15.25 13.77
C ARG A 141 4.55 16.48 14.64
N ARG A 142 4.08 16.28 15.88
CA ARG A 142 3.85 17.39 16.82
C ARG A 142 5.11 17.77 17.61
N ALA A 143 6.05 16.84 17.76
CA ALA A 143 7.20 16.99 18.63
C ALA A 143 8.45 17.54 17.92
N VAL A 144 8.55 17.38 16.59
CA VAL A 144 9.77 17.71 15.85
C VAL A 144 9.51 18.60 14.64
N SER A 145 10.58 19.20 14.10
CA SER A 145 10.51 19.98 12.86
C SER A 145 10.30 19.08 11.63
N PRO A 146 9.77 19.61 10.50
CA PRO A 146 9.59 18.85 9.26
C PRO A 146 10.87 18.18 8.76
N GLU A 147 12.03 18.80 8.92
CA GLU A 147 13.34 18.26 8.51
C GLU A 147 13.69 17.03 9.35
N THR A 148 13.50 17.11 10.67
CA THR A 148 13.71 15.98 11.58
C THR A 148 12.72 14.85 11.31
N TRP A 149 11.49 15.19 10.95
CA TRP A 149 10.49 14.18 10.56
C TRP A 149 10.92 13.36 9.35
N VAL A 150 11.64 13.93 8.37
CA VAL A 150 12.16 13.17 7.22
C VAL A 150 13.09 12.03 7.69
N HIS A 151 13.96 12.28 8.66
CA HIS A 151 14.82 11.23 9.23
C HIS A 151 14.01 10.13 9.93
N TYR A 152 12.99 10.53 10.71
CA TYR A 152 12.05 9.59 11.31
C TYR A 152 11.37 8.74 10.24
N LYS A 153 10.97 9.33 9.11
CA LYS A 153 10.29 8.60 8.02
C LYS A 153 11.18 7.52 7.40
N VAL A 154 12.47 7.81 7.20
CA VAL A 154 13.45 6.81 6.75
C VAL A 154 13.51 5.65 7.75
N LEU A 155 13.64 5.96 9.05
CA LEU A 155 13.69 4.93 10.09
C LEU A 155 12.39 4.10 10.13
N SER A 156 11.22 4.74 10.07
CA SER A 156 9.92 4.06 10.08
C SER A 156 9.76 3.13 8.88
N THR A 157 10.30 3.51 7.72
CA THR A 157 10.30 2.65 6.52
C THR A 157 11.17 1.41 6.73
N ILE A 158 12.34 1.55 7.33
CA ILE A 158 13.20 0.41 7.68
C ILE A 158 12.48 -0.52 8.66
N VAL A 159 11.82 0.03 9.67
CA VAL A 159 11.03 -0.75 10.65
C VAL A 159 9.87 -1.48 9.96
N LEU A 160 9.17 -0.84 9.02
CA LEU A 160 8.11 -1.49 8.23
C LEU A 160 8.64 -2.69 7.44
N ILE A 161 9.77 -2.53 6.76
CA ILE A 161 10.41 -3.61 5.99
C ILE A 161 10.82 -4.75 6.95
N ALA A 162 11.49 -4.43 8.03
CA ALA A 162 11.92 -5.42 9.04
C ALA A 162 10.71 -6.16 9.64
N PHE A 163 9.63 -5.44 9.94
CA PHE A 163 8.38 -6.04 10.41
C PHE A 163 7.77 -6.97 9.36
N GLY A 164 7.73 -6.56 8.09
CA GLY A 164 7.26 -7.39 6.98
C GLY A 164 8.07 -8.69 6.84
N LEU A 165 9.40 -8.58 6.87
CA LEU A 165 10.30 -9.74 6.84
C LEU A 165 10.11 -10.65 8.07
N TYR A 166 9.88 -10.08 9.24
CA TYR A 166 9.57 -10.85 10.45
C TYR A 166 8.28 -11.66 10.30
N GLN A 167 7.26 -11.15 9.58
CA GLN A 167 6.03 -11.92 9.33
C GLN A 167 6.26 -13.18 8.49
N LEU A 168 7.34 -13.27 7.69
CA LEU A 168 7.67 -14.49 6.93
C LEU A 168 7.89 -15.71 7.85
N ARG A 169 8.29 -15.50 9.11
CA ARG A 169 8.35 -16.58 10.10
C ARG A 169 6.96 -17.13 10.45
N LEU A 170 5.97 -16.24 10.57
CA LEU A 170 4.58 -16.65 10.83
C LEU A 170 3.99 -17.34 9.61
N THR A 171 4.14 -16.75 8.43
CA THR A 171 3.60 -17.33 7.18
C THR A 171 4.20 -18.70 6.88
N GLY A 172 5.49 -18.89 7.17
CA GLY A 172 6.14 -20.19 7.03
C GLY A 172 5.66 -21.24 8.05
N ARG A 173 5.31 -20.83 9.28
CA ARG A 173 4.77 -21.74 10.32
C ARG A 173 3.31 -22.13 10.06
N GLU A 174 2.51 -21.18 9.63
CA GLU A 174 1.06 -21.32 9.43
C GLU A 174 0.70 -21.62 7.97
N ARG A 175 1.65 -22.12 7.16
CA ARG A 175 1.41 -22.44 5.75
C ARG A 175 0.55 -23.69 5.58
N LEU A 176 -0.18 -23.72 4.49
CA LEU A 176 -0.81 -24.93 3.98
C LEU A 176 0.25 -25.72 3.17
N GLU A 177 0.78 -26.80 3.72
CA GLU A 177 1.96 -27.50 3.18
C GLU A 177 1.79 -27.99 1.74
N MET A 178 0.57 -28.33 1.34
CA MET A 178 0.27 -28.79 -0.02
C MET A 178 0.17 -27.66 -1.06
N GLU A 179 -0.01 -26.42 -0.61
CA GLU A 179 -0.26 -25.26 -1.50
C GLU A 179 0.82 -24.18 -1.39
N ALA A 180 1.75 -24.30 -0.45
CA ALA A 180 2.73 -23.24 -0.17
C ALA A 180 4.17 -23.76 -0.06
N ASN A 181 5.12 -22.89 -0.41
CA ASN A 181 6.54 -23.08 -0.17
C ASN A 181 6.90 -22.88 1.34
N ARG A 182 8.20 -22.98 1.66
CA ARG A 182 8.69 -22.82 3.06
C ARG A 182 8.36 -21.46 3.69
N LEU A 183 8.09 -20.44 2.89
CA LEU A 183 7.75 -19.08 3.34
C LEU A 183 6.24 -18.82 3.39
N GLY A 184 5.42 -19.82 3.07
CA GLY A 184 3.96 -19.67 3.02
C GLY A 184 3.45 -19.06 1.71
N MET A 185 4.31 -18.83 0.73
CA MET A 185 3.91 -18.32 -0.59
C MET A 185 3.26 -19.45 -1.38
N ARG A 186 2.14 -19.13 -2.05
CA ARG A 186 1.40 -20.09 -2.87
C ARG A 186 2.27 -20.58 -4.04
N THR A 187 2.36 -21.89 -4.19
CA THR A 187 3.01 -22.51 -5.35
C THR A 187 1.95 -22.88 -6.36
N ASN A 188 2.04 -22.30 -7.59
CA ASN A 188 1.28 -22.80 -8.71
C ASN A 188 1.82 -24.19 -9.04
N LYS A 189 1.14 -25.24 -8.55
CA LYS A 189 1.29 -26.56 -9.18
C LYS A 189 0.43 -26.52 -10.44
N SER A 190 1.11 -26.34 -11.58
CA SER A 190 0.57 -26.62 -12.92
C SER A 190 0.09 -28.08 -13.03
#